data_cccff3aa5e44fe0cd90782ecaef7f9e0
#
_entry.id   cccff3aa5e44fe0cd90782ecaef7f9e0
#
_cell.length_a   1.000
_cell.length_b   1.000
_cell.length_c   1.000
_cell.angle_alpha   90.00
_cell.angle_beta   90.00
_cell.angle_gamma   90.00
#
_symmetry.space_group_name_H-M   'P 1'
#
loop_
_entity.id
_entity.type
_entity.pdbx_description
1 polymer ?
#
loop_
_entity_poly.entity_id
_entity_poly.type
_entity_poly.pdbx_seq_one_letter_code
_entity_poly.pdbx_strand_id
1 'polypeptide(L)'
;MLSHLSVIFILLTSLPPALTTPTHDPPSSPAIQTLTITAAPSAPSTAPSFLSPTAFTSAILNSTNTFRAAHNATALAYNTTLALFAAAWASSTSCEMKHSGGPYGENLAIGCSDVSGCVDVWGEERGMYDFGRGEFSTETGHFTQLVWKGTREVGCGRRECGEMGWLLVCEYWPRGNVLGRFVEEVQGTVNAAGRGREGLGVGVAVASFGVLMVVVGT
;
A
#
# COMPACT_ATOMS: atom_id res chain seq x y z
N MET A 1 47.54 3.67 -98.30
CA MET A 1 46.22 3.09 -98.01
C MET A 1 46.32 2.53 -96.63
N LEU A 2 45.76 3.23 -95.66
CA LEU A 2 45.88 2.94 -94.22
C LEU A 2 44.85 1.90 -93.83
N SER A 3 45.29 0.82 -93.23
CA SER A 3 44.47 -0.19 -92.62
C SER A 3 44.29 0.11 -91.15
N HIS A 4 43.07 0.34 -90.76
CA HIS A 4 42.70 0.59 -89.31
C HIS A 4 42.59 -0.74 -88.59
N LEU A 5 43.44 -0.93 -87.57
CA LEU A 5 43.35 -2.02 -86.62
C LEU A 5 42.47 -1.55 -85.45
N SER A 6 41.27 -2.10 -85.31
CA SER A 6 40.43 -1.90 -84.18
C SER A 6 40.81 -2.82 -83.00
N VAL A 7 41.27 -2.26 -81.92
CA VAL A 7 41.58 -3.01 -80.74
C VAL A 7 40.29 -2.97 -79.83
N ILE A 8 39.71 -4.18 -79.62
CA ILE A 8 38.55 -4.33 -78.70
C ILE A 8 39.10 -4.54 -77.31
N PHE A 9 38.89 -3.58 -76.45
CA PHE A 9 39.12 -3.70 -75.00
C PHE A 9 37.92 -4.40 -74.36
N ILE A 10 38.14 -5.66 -73.89
CA ILE A 10 37.14 -6.34 -73.01
C ILE A 10 37.39 -5.91 -71.61
N LEU A 11 36.46 -5.03 -71.06
CA LEU A 11 36.43 -4.70 -69.63
C LEU A 11 35.80 -5.90 -68.90
N LEU A 12 36.63 -6.65 -68.21
CA LEU A 12 36.11 -7.57 -67.14
C LEU A 12 35.69 -6.77 -65.95
N THR A 13 34.40 -6.51 -65.75
CA THR A 13 33.85 -5.99 -64.54
C THR A 13 33.73 -7.15 -63.51
N SER A 14 34.63 -7.14 -62.52
CA SER A 14 34.50 -7.99 -61.35
C SER A 14 33.37 -7.49 -60.47
N LEU A 15 32.29 -8.25 -60.32
CA LEU A 15 31.26 -8.00 -59.31
C LEU A 15 31.88 -8.18 -57.90
N PRO A 16 31.62 -7.25 -56.97
CA PRO A 16 31.98 -7.45 -55.56
C PRO A 16 31.11 -8.55 -54.96
N PRO A 17 31.61 -9.30 -53.96
CA PRO A 17 30.82 -10.32 -53.29
C PRO A 17 29.66 -9.63 -52.51
N ALA A 18 28.47 -10.25 -52.60
CA ALA A 18 27.30 -9.80 -51.90
C ALA A 18 27.56 -9.81 -50.39
N LEU A 19 27.49 -8.64 -49.75
CA LEU A 19 27.50 -8.50 -48.31
C LEU A 19 26.20 -9.09 -47.78
N THR A 20 26.28 -10.27 -47.14
CA THR A 20 25.18 -10.81 -46.37
C THR A 20 25.03 -10.00 -45.11
N THR A 21 24.02 -9.14 -45.06
CA THR A 21 23.60 -8.47 -43.81
C THR A 21 23.07 -9.54 -42.85
N PRO A 22 23.55 -9.55 -41.58
CA PRO A 22 22.93 -10.41 -40.60
C PRO A 22 21.48 -9.95 -40.41
N THR A 23 20.52 -10.84 -40.62
CA THR A 23 19.13 -10.62 -40.24
C THR A 23 19.08 -10.49 -38.71
N HIS A 24 18.93 -9.29 -38.25
CA HIS A 24 18.65 -9.00 -36.83
C HIS A 24 17.19 -9.43 -36.60
N ASP A 25 16.99 -10.58 -35.97
CA ASP A 25 15.67 -10.94 -35.45
C ASP A 25 15.26 -9.85 -34.45
N PRO A 26 14.03 -9.31 -34.54
CA PRO A 26 13.55 -8.35 -33.56
C PRO A 26 13.58 -9.04 -32.20
N PRO A 27 13.98 -8.29 -31.11
CA PRO A 27 13.96 -8.87 -29.78
C PRO A 27 12.55 -9.36 -29.48
N SER A 28 12.44 -10.63 -29.11
CA SER A 28 11.19 -11.22 -28.67
C SER A 28 10.61 -10.35 -27.56
N SER A 29 9.43 -9.78 -27.80
CA SER A 29 8.68 -9.04 -26.77
C SER A 29 8.64 -9.88 -25.49
N PRO A 30 8.97 -9.28 -24.33
CA PRO A 30 8.83 -10.02 -23.09
C PRO A 30 7.37 -10.46 -22.97
N ALA A 31 7.17 -11.75 -22.77
CA ALA A 31 5.85 -12.30 -22.52
C ALA A 31 5.27 -11.56 -21.30
N ILE A 32 4.16 -10.84 -21.51
CA ILE A 32 3.41 -10.24 -20.43
C ILE A 32 2.94 -11.40 -19.56
N GLN A 33 3.60 -11.61 -18.43
CA GLN A 33 3.10 -12.53 -17.42
C GLN A 33 1.85 -11.85 -16.85
N THR A 34 0.69 -12.30 -17.29
CA THR A 34 -0.58 -11.93 -16.66
C THR A 34 -0.53 -12.52 -15.25
N LEU A 35 -0.22 -11.67 -14.26
CA LEU A 35 -0.37 -12.03 -12.87
C LEU A 35 -1.88 -12.25 -12.65
N THR A 36 -2.31 -13.50 -12.64
CA THR A 36 -3.65 -13.84 -12.22
C THR A 36 -3.70 -13.56 -10.72
N ILE A 37 -4.18 -12.38 -10.34
CA ILE A 37 -4.52 -12.10 -8.95
C ILE A 37 -5.72 -13.00 -8.67
N THR A 38 -5.45 -14.15 -8.06
CA THR A 38 -6.51 -14.97 -7.49
C THR A 38 -7.19 -14.10 -6.46
N ALA A 39 -8.44 -13.72 -6.69
CA ALA A 39 -9.24 -12.99 -5.72
C ALA A 39 -9.09 -13.72 -4.37
N ALA A 40 -8.81 -12.97 -3.31
CA ALA A 40 -8.76 -13.53 -1.97
C ALA A 40 -10.07 -14.32 -1.74
N PRO A 41 -9.99 -15.50 -1.14
CA PRO A 41 -11.19 -16.29 -0.88
C PRO A 41 -12.18 -15.41 -0.11
N SER A 42 -13.44 -15.37 -0.57
CA SER A 42 -14.51 -14.66 0.12
C SER A 42 -14.56 -15.10 1.57
N ALA A 43 -14.72 -14.15 2.51
CA ALA A 43 -14.82 -14.49 3.91
C ALA A 43 -15.97 -15.48 4.11
N PRO A 44 -15.76 -16.60 4.84
CA PRO A 44 -16.86 -17.50 5.17
C PRO A 44 -17.96 -16.71 5.87
N SER A 45 -19.22 -16.94 5.55
CA SER A 45 -20.37 -16.31 6.22
C SER A 45 -20.37 -16.58 7.74
N THR A 46 -19.60 -17.55 8.18
CA THR A 46 -19.43 -18.01 9.58
C THR A 46 -18.23 -17.38 10.29
N ALA A 47 -17.51 -16.42 9.70
CA ALA A 47 -16.36 -15.78 10.37
C ALA A 47 -16.83 -15.10 11.69
N PRO A 48 -16.36 -15.54 12.88
CA PRO A 48 -16.90 -15.08 14.16
C PRO A 48 -16.79 -13.57 14.35
N SER A 49 -15.72 -12.95 13.84
CA SER A 49 -15.52 -11.50 13.93
C SER A 49 -16.55 -10.70 13.10
N PHE A 50 -17.14 -11.28 12.07
CA PHE A 50 -18.22 -10.65 11.33
C PHE A 50 -19.60 -10.92 11.95
N LEU A 51 -19.80 -11.99 12.71
CA LEU A 51 -21.12 -12.37 13.26
C LEU A 51 -21.38 -11.80 14.63
N SER A 52 -20.40 -11.84 15.55
CA SER A 52 -20.53 -11.35 16.91
C SER A 52 -20.25 -9.85 17.00
N PRO A 53 -21.17 -9.02 17.52
CA PRO A 53 -20.92 -7.58 17.70
C PRO A 53 -19.70 -7.28 18.56
N THR A 54 -19.50 -8.04 19.64
CA THR A 54 -18.34 -7.86 20.54
C THR A 54 -17.03 -8.24 19.84
N ALA A 55 -16.99 -9.40 19.15
CA ALA A 55 -15.81 -9.82 18.42
C ALA A 55 -15.49 -8.85 17.26
N PHE A 56 -16.51 -8.32 16.60
CA PHE A 56 -16.37 -7.31 15.55
C PHE A 56 -15.68 -6.05 16.06
N THR A 57 -16.25 -5.44 17.11
CA THR A 57 -15.68 -4.21 17.70
C THR A 57 -14.27 -4.43 18.23
N SER A 58 -14.04 -5.58 18.90
CA SER A 58 -12.70 -5.92 19.42
C SER A 58 -11.69 -6.12 18.31
N ALA A 59 -12.04 -6.78 17.21
CA ALA A 59 -11.16 -6.99 16.06
C ALA A 59 -10.78 -5.64 15.40
N ILE A 60 -11.76 -4.75 15.17
CA ILE A 60 -11.50 -3.41 14.65
C ILE A 60 -10.51 -2.66 15.54
N LEU A 61 -10.80 -2.55 16.84
CA LEU A 61 -9.96 -1.76 17.74
C LEU A 61 -8.56 -2.36 17.92
N ASN A 62 -8.45 -3.66 18.08
CA ASN A 62 -7.16 -4.32 18.32
C ASN A 62 -6.24 -4.19 17.11
N SER A 63 -6.72 -4.53 15.91
CA SER A 63 -5.91 -4.43 14.69
C SER A 63 -5.56 -2.97 14.37
N THR A 64 -6.54 -2.06 14.38
CA THR A 64 -6.31 -0.62 14.13
C THR A 64 -5.29 -0.05 15.11
N ASN A 65 -5.47 -0.30 16.41
CA ASN A 65 -4.61 0.27 17.44
C ASN A 65 -3.20 -0.34 17.45
N THR A 66 -3.03 -1.54 16.93
CA THR A 66 -1.69 -2.14 16.70
C THR A 66 -0.92 -1.35 15.65
N PHE A 67 -1.52 -1.06 14.49
CA PHE A 67 -0.90 -0.21 13.48
C PHE A 67 -0.63 1.19 14.00
N ARG A 68 -1.61 1.81 14.64
CA ARG A 68 -1.48 3.16 15.23
C ARG A 68 -0.34 3.24 16.23
N ALA A 69 -0.26 2.23 17.08
CA ALA A 69 0.84 2.13 18.04
C ALA A 69 2.20 2.05 17.38
N ALA A 70 2.34 1.32 16.26
CA ALA A 70 3.58 1.23 15.50
C ALA A 70 3.97 2.56 14.83
N HIS A 71 3.00 3.45 14.57
CA HIS A 71 3.18 4.72 13.86
C HIS A 71 3.00 5.96 14.77
N ASN A 72 3.22 5.80 16.07
CA ASN A 72 3.15 6.89 17.06
C ASN A 72 1.83 7.66 17.06
N ALA A 73 0.73 6.99 16.77
CA ALA A 73 -0.62 7.54 16.84
C ALA A 73 -1.35 7.02 18.09
N THR A 74 -2.15 7.87 18.72
CA THR A 74 -2.96 7.52 19.90
C THR A 74 -4.02 6.48 19.52
N ALA A 75 -4.28 5.51 20.41
CA ALA A 75 -5.33 4.52 20.22
C ALA A 75 -6.70 5.18 19.99
N LEU A 76 -7.49 4.61 19.06
CA LEU A 76 -8.86 5.04 18.81
C LEU A 76 -9.81 4.43 19.82
N ALA A 77 -10.85 5.20 20.16
CA ALA A 77 -12.05 4.72 20.83
C ALA A 77 -13.13 4.32 19.81
N TYR A 78 -13.98 3.36 20.17
CA TYR A 78 -15.11 2.98 19.32
C TYR A 78 -16.27 3.96 19.53
N ASN A 79 -16.81 4.49 18.42
CA ASN A 79 -17.93 5.43 18.43
C ASN A 79 -19.16 4.80 17.74
N THR A 80 -20.25 4.64 18.51
CA THR A 80 -21.48 4.03 18.01
C THR A 80 -22.20 4.88 16.97
N THR A 81 -22.08 6.21 17.03
CA THR A 81 -22.67 7.10 16.00
C THR A 81 -22.01 6.89 14.65
N LEU A 82 -20.68 6.79 14.62
CA LEU A 82 -19.94 6.44 13.41
C LEU A 82 -20.31 5.03 12.90
N ALA A 83 -20.44 4.08 13.83
CA ALA A 83 -20.82 2.71 13.48
C ALA A 83 -22.24 2.62 12.85
N LEU A 84 -23.19 3.39 13.35
CA LEU A 84 -24.55 3.46 12.79
C LEU A 84 -24.53 4.06 11.39
N PHE A 85 -23.74 5.11 11.17
CA PHE A 85 -23.57 5.72 9.85
C PHE A 85 -22.94 4.71 8.88
N ALA A 86 -21.83 4.07 9.27
CA ALA A 86 -21.16 3.04 8.47
C ALA A 86 -22.08 1.86 8.12
N ALA A 87 -22.90 1.40 9.08
CA ALA A 87 -23.83 0.30 8.85
C ALA A 87 -24.96 0.70 7.89
N ALA A 88 -25.49 1.92 8.01
CA ALA A 88 -26.48 2.43 7.10
C ALA A 88 -25.93 2.53 5.65
N TRP A 89 -24.70 3.03 5.52
CA TRP A 89 -24.03 3.11 4.23
C TRP A 89 -23.77 1.72 3.65
N ALA A 90 -23.14 0.80 4.39
CA ALA A 90 -22.91 -0.57 3.96
C ALA A 90 -24.19 -1.26 3.48
N SER A 91 -25.33 -0.98 4.12
CA SER A 91 -26.62 -1.53 3.74
C SER A 91 -27.19 -0.92 2.45
N SER A 92 -26.83 0.33 2.13
CA SER A 92 -27.38 1.06 0.98
C SER A 92 -26.62 0.85 -0.33
N THR A 93 -25.32 0.49 -0.27
CA THR A 93 -24.45 0.43 -1.46
C THR A 93 -24.65 -0.77 -2.37
N SER A 94 -25.53 -1.72 -2.04
CA SER A 94 -25.69 -2.97 -2.81
C SER A 94 -24.36 -3.73 -3.01
N CYS A 95 -23.47 -3.67 -2.01
CA CYS A 95 -22.14 -4.31 -2.03
C CYS A 95 -21.13 -3.68 -3.02
N GLU A 96 -21.38 -2.46 -3.46
CA GLU A 96 -20.40 -1.70 -4.24
C GLU A 96 -19.33 -1.10 -3.34
N MET A 97 -18.07 -1.15 -3.80
CA MET A 97 -16.92 -0.48 -3.17
C MET A 97 -16.98 1.01 -3.52
N LYS A 98 -17.88 1.74 -2.86
CA LYS A 98 -18.15 3.16 -3.11
C LYS A 98 -18.14 3.94 -1.81
N HIS A 99 -17.40 5.04 -1.77
CA HIS A 99 -17.39 5.95 -0.64
C HIS A 99 -18.73 6.64 -0.41
N SER A 100 -19.07 6.87 0.87
CA SER A 100 -20.32 7.51 1.27
C SER A 100 -20.41 8.98 0.85
N GLY A 101 -19.25 9.65 0.73
CA GLY A 101 -19.18 11.10 0.57
C GLY A 101 -19.61 11.87 1.85
N GLY A 102 -19.69 11.19 2.98
CA GLY A 102 -20.04 11.76 4.28
C GLY A 102 -18.93 12.66 4.85
N PRO A 103 -19.16 13.24 6.04
CA PRO A 103 -18.23 14.18 6.66
C PRO A 103 -17.02 13.52 7.32
N TYR A 104 -16.98 12.20 7.37
CA TYR A 104 -15.97 11.40 8.07
C TYR A 104 -14.81 11.02 7.13
N GLY A 105 -13.69 10.57 7.69
CA GLY A 105 -12.74 9.76 6.94
C GLY A 105 -13.30 8.35 6.80
N GLU A 106 -13.03 7.66 5.71
CA GLU A 106 -13.67 6.38 5.42
C GLU A 106 -12.69 5.38 4.79
N ASN A 107 -12.69 4.15 5.31
CA ASN A 107 -12.02 3.01 4.68
C ASN A 107 -13.04 1.93 4.33
N LEU A 108 -12.87 1.32 3.17
CA LEU A 108 -13.70 0.24 2.66
C LEU A 108 -12.86 -1.01 2.41
N ALA A 109 -13.42 -2.18 2.67
CA ALA A 109 -12.86 -3.47 2.24
C ALA A 109 -13.98 -4.46 1.93
N ILE A 110 -13.72 -5.41 1.03
CA ILE A 110 -14.65 -6.50 0.72
C ILE A 110 -13.89 -7.82 0.54
N GLY A 111 -14.48 -8.92 0.97
CA GLY A 111 -13.94 -10.26 0.70
C GLY A 111 -12.79 -10.68 1.59
N CYS A 112 -12.55 -10.02 2.72
CA CYS A 112 -11.53 -10.44 3.68
C CYS A 112 -11.95 -11.73 4.42
N SER A 113 -10.95 -12.49 4.88
CA SER A 113 -11.19 -13.73 5.65
C SER A 113 -11.88 -13.45 6.99
N ASP A 114 -11.54 -12.34 7.62
CA ASP A 114 -12.11 -11.85 8.87
C ASP A 114 -11.90 -10.33 8.99
N VAL A 115 -12.40 -9.73 10.06
CA VAL A 115 -12.32 -8.28 10.28
C VAL A 115 -10.89 -7.80 10.46
N SER A 116 -10.04 -8.56 11.15
CA SER A 116 -8.63 -8.21 11.33
C SER A 116 -7.90 -8.20 9.99
N GLY A 117 -8.15 -9.19 9.15
CA GLY A 117 -7.59 -9.27 7.80
C GLY A 117 -7.95 -8.08 6.92
N CYS A 118 -9.17 -7.50 7.05
CA CYS A 118 -9.50 -6.26 6.36
C CYS A 118 -8.63 -5.09 6.83
N VAL A 119 -8.46 -4.94 8.15
CA VAL A 119 -7.63 -3.87 8.71
C VAL A 119 -6.15 -4.07 8.34
N ASP A 120 -5.69 -5.32 8.30
CA ASP A 120 -4.33 -5.66 7.91
C ASP A 120 -4.05 -5.29 6.43
N VAL A 121 -5.00 -5.52 5.53
CA VAL A 121 -4.90 -5.06 4.12
C VAL A 121 -4.68 -3.55 4.06
N TRP A 122 -5.44 -2.76 4.81
CA TRP A 122 -5.25 -1.32 4.90
C TRP A 122 -3.90 -0.94 5.50
N GLY A 123 -3.51 -1.61 6.57
CA GLY A 123 -2.27 -1.32 7.30
C GLY A 123 -1.01 -1.66 6.52
N GLU A 124 -1.06 -2.71 5.69
CA GLU A 124 0.10 -3.14 4.89
C GLU A 124 0.37 -2.25 3.67
N GLU A 125 -0.55 -1.34 3.29
CA GLU A 125 -0.27 -0.27 2.33
C GLU A 125 0.91 0.62 2.78
N ARG A 126 1.28 0.58 4.07
CA ARG A 126 2.49 1.24 4.63
C ARG A 126 3.77 0.91 3.86
N GLY A 127 3.85 -0.26 3.25
CA GLY A 127 4.99 -0.69 2.45
C GLY A 127 5.19 0.12 1.17
N MET A 128 4.14 0.80 0.70
CA MET A 128 4.14 1.63 -0.50
C MET A 128 4.15 3.13 -0.18
N TYR A 129 3.92 3.51 1.10
CA TYR A 129 3.84 4.92 1.48
C TYR A 129 5.22 5.56 1.58
N ASP A 130 5.42 6.67 0.87
CA ASP A 130 6.64 7.47 0.94
C ASP A 130 6.57 8.47 2.10
N PHE A 131 7.12 8.08 3.25
CA PHE A 131 7.18 8.92 4.45
C PHE A 131 8.02 10.20 4.26
N GLY A 132 8.93 10.22 3.28
CA GLY A 132 9.77 11.38 2.99
C GLY A 132 9.01 12.46 2.24
N ARG A 133 8.12 12.07 1.34
CA ARG A 133 7.25 13.01 0.60
C ARG A 133 6.06 13.44 1.44
N GLY A 134 5.46 12.53 2.19
CA GLY A 134 4.32 12.84 3.03
C GLY A 134 3.12 13.39 2.25
N GLU A 135 2.69 12.69 1.21
CA GLU A 135 1.61 13.10 0.31
C GLU A 135 0.52 12.03 0.23
N PHE A 136 -0.65 12.42 -0.24
CA PHE A 136 -1.74 11.50 -0.52
C PHE A 136 -1.48 10.70 -1.80
N SER A 137 -1.77 9.41 -1.73
CA SER A 137 -1.96 8.57 -2.92
C SER A 137 -3.13 7.63 -2.70
N THR A 138 -3.78 7.20 -3.79
CA THR A 138 -4.91 6.26 -3.73
C THR A 138 -4.48 4.88 -3.25
N GLU A 139 -3.24 4.49 -3.54
CA GLU A 139 -2.66 3.19 -3.17
C GLU A 139 -2.32 3.07 -1.68
N THR A 140 -2.29 4.20 -0.97
CA THR A 140 -1.90 4.24 0.45
C THR A 140 -2.91 4.99 1.32
N GLY A 141 -4.05 5.34 0.75
CA GLY A 141 -5.07 6.16 1.40
C GLY A 141 -5.71 5.49 2.62
N HIS A 142 -5.87 4.17 2.61
CA HIS A 142 -6.41 3.45 3.75
C HIS A 142 -5.42 3.42 4.91
N PHE A 143 -4.14 3.17 4.63
CA PHE A 143 -3.08 3.22 5.65
C PHE A 143 -2.98 4.60 6.28
N THR A 144 -2.90 5.66 5.48
CA THR A 144 -2.74 7.02 6.01
C THR A 144 -3.93 7.44 6.86
N GLN A 145 -5.17 7.07 6.48
CA GLN A 145 -6.35 7.27 7.32
C GLN A 145 -6.26 6.46 8.63
N LEU A 146 -5.85 5.19 8.56
CA LEU A 146 -5.75 4.29 9.70
C LEU A 146 -4.85 4.84 10.80
N VAL A 147 -3.67 5.38 10.43
CA VAL A 147 -2.65 5.87 11.36
C VAL A 147 -2.67 7.38 11.54
N TRP A 148 -3.64 8.10 10.98
CA TRP A 148 -3.76 9.56 11.09
C TRP A 148 -3.79 10.01 12.54
N LYS A 149 -2.77 10.76 12.97
CA LYS A 149 -2.58 11.11 14.38
C LYS A 149 -3.73 11.94 14.97
N GLY A 150 -4.31 12.82 14.16
CA GLY A 150 -5.43 13.67 14.54
C GLY A 150 -6.75 12.93 14.75
N THR A 151 -6.93 11.73 14.19
CA THR A 151 -8.12 10.90 14.39
C THR A 151 -8.16 10.33 15.80
N ARG A 152 -9.36 10.29 16.42
CA ARG A 152 -9.59 9.83 17.79
C ARG A 152 -10.57 8.69 17.90
N GLU A 153 -11.49 8.57 16.97
CA GLU A 153 -12.60 7.64 17.04
C GLU A 153 -12.78 6.90 15.73
N VAL A 154 -13.29 5.68 15.83
CA VAL A 154 -13.67 4.83 14.71
C VAL A 154 -14.99 4.15 15.01
N GLY A 155 -15.83 3.99 14.00
CA GLY A 155 -17.03 3.18 14.07
C GLY A 155 -17.26 2.48 12.73
N CYS A 156 -17.54 1.19 12.77
CA CYS A 156 -17.63 0.38 11.54
C CYS A 156 -18.97 -0.31 11.42
N GLY A 157 -19.39 -0.48 10.16
CA GLY A 157 -20.53 -1.28 9.74
C GLY A 157 -20.10 -2.36 8.77
N ARG A 158 -20.94 -3.38 8.61
CA ARG A 158 -20.68 -4.51 7.71
C ARG A 158 -21.94 -5.01 7.04
N ARG A 159 -21.79 -5.61 5.86
CA ARG A 159 -22.85 -6.27 5.11
C ARG A 159 -22.32 -7.54 4.47
N GLU A 160 -23.10 -8.61 4.54
CA GLU A 160 -22.80 -9.85 3.81
C GLU A 160 -23.19 -9.66 2.34
N CYS A 161 -22.28 -10.04 1.43
CA CYS A 161 -22.36 -9.81 -0.01
C CYS A 161 -22.29 -11.12 -0.82
N GLY A 162 -22.75 -12.22 -0.26
CA GLY A 162 -22.75 -13.54 -0.91
C GLY A 162 -21.33 -13.99 -1.28
N GLU A 163 -21.11 -14.34 -2.53
CA GLU A 163 -19.82 -14.83 -3.02
C GLU A 163 -18.68 -13.81 -2.89
N MET A 164 -18.99 -12.50 -2.80
CA MET A 164 -17.99 -11.46 -2.56
C MET A 164 -17.56 -11.38 -1.09
N GLY A 165 -18.16 -12.16 -0.20
CA GLY A 165 -17.88 -12.14 1.24
C GLY A 165 -18.51 -10.95 1.94
N TRP A 166 -17.80 -10.39 2.91
CA TRP A 166 -18.28 -9.26 3.71
C TRP A 166 -17.74 -7.94 3.20
N LEU A 167 -18.63 -6.97 3.01
CA LEU A 167 -18.28 -5.55 2.87
C LEU A 167 -18.11 -4.98 4.29
N LEU A 168 -16.95 -4.38 4.54
CA LEU A 168 -16.63 -3.62 5.74
C LEU A 168 -16.50 -2.14 5.38
N VAL A 169 -17.18 -1.29 6.14
CA VAL A 169 -17.09 0.18 6.07
C VAL A 169 -16.67 0.68 7.43
N CYS A 170 -15.63 1.50 7.50
CA CYS A 170 -15.17 2.14 8.74
C CYS A 170 -15.10 3.65 8.57
N GLU A 171 -15.75 4.35 9.49
CA GLU A 171 -15.77 5.81 9.59
C GLU A 171 -14.84 6.30 10.69
N TYR A 172 -14.13 7.39 10.42
CA TYR A 172 -13.10 7.94 11.31
C TYR A 172 -13.37 9.40 11.64
N TRP A 173 -13.20 9.76 12.93
CA TRP A 173 -13.38 11.14 13.39
C TRP A 173 -12.29 11.59 14.37
N PRO A 174 -11.76 12.84 14.24
CA PRO A 174 -11.82 13.69 13.05
C PRO A 174 -11.29 12.97 11.80
N ARG A 175 -11.76 13.37 10.62
CA ARG A 175 -11.33 12.78 9.36
C ARG A 175 -9.83 12.96 9.14
N GLY A 176 -9.18 11.93 8.61
CA GLY A 176 -7.80 11.99 8.13
C GLY A 176 -7.69 12.41 6.67
N ASN A 177 -6.54 12.15 6.10
CA ASN A 177 -6.21 12.40 4.70
C ASN A 177 -6.44 13.86 4.26
N VAL A 178 -6.17 14.80 5.17
CA VAL A 178 -6.28 16.25 4.91
C VAL A 178 -5.04 16.70 4.15
N LEU A 179 -5.24 17.20 2.93
CA LEU A 179 -4.14 17.64 2.06
C LEU A 179 -3.25 18.68 2.76
N GLY A 180 -1.95 18.51 2.61
CA GLY A 180 -0.92 19.37 3.21
C GLY A 180 -0.56 19.01 4.66
N ARG A 181 -1.19 17.97 5.28
CA ARG A 181 -0.92 17.61 6.68
C ARG A 181 -0.26 16.24 6.87
N PHE A 182 0.03 15.52 5.81
CA PHE A 182 0.54 14.15 5.88
C PHE A 182 1.85 14.01 6.66
N VAL A 183 2.79 14.95 6.48
CA VAL A 183 4.10 14.94 7.18
C VAL A 183 3.93 14.98 8.70
N GLU A 184 2.95 15.72 9.20
CA GLU A 184 2.66 15.86 10.64
C GLU A 184 1.87 14.67 11.18
N GLU A 185 0.95 14.14 10.37
CA GLU A 185 -0.09 13.22 10.80
C GLU A 185 0.25 11.74 10.56
N VAL A 186 1.17 11.44 9.63
CA VAL A 186 1.56 10.08 9.25
C VAL A 186 3.04 9.89 9.51
N GLN A 187 3.39 9.12 10.54
CA GLN A 187 4.78 8.87 10.91
C GLN A 187 5.23 7.45 10.53
N GLY A 188 6.53 7.30 10.25
CA GLY A 188 7.15 6.00 10.09
C GLY A 188 7.06 5.15 11.37
N THR A 189 7.43 3.87 11.27
CA THR A 189 7.42 2.97 12.43
C THR A 189 8.35 3.45 13.52
N VAL A 190 7.86 3.46 14.77
CA VAL A 190 8.63 3.76 15.96
C VAL A 190 8.94 2.47 16.71
N ASN A 191 10.20 2.26 17.07
CA ASN A 191 10.58 1.16 17.95
C ASN A 191 10.03 1.42 19.36
N ALA A 192 9.69 0.38 20.11
CA ALA A 192 9.17 0.47 21.48
C ALA A 192 10.07 1.31 22.41
N ALA A 193 11.38 1.38 22.14
CA ALA A 193 12.35 2.22 22.85
C ALA A 193 12.14 3.74 22.64
N GLY A 194 11.42 4.15 21.58
CA GLY A 194 11.15 5.57 21.29
C GLY A 194 9.99 6.18 22.09
N ARG A 195 9.09 5.37 22.63
CA ARG A 195 7.91 5.84 23.36
C ARG A 195 8.19 6.44 24.75
N GLY A 196 9.41 6.25 25.28
CA GLY A 196 9.79 6.72 26.62
C GLY A 196 10.46 8.09 26.65
N ARG A 197 10.63 8.80 25.56
CA ARG A 197 11.47 10.00 25.51
C ARG A 197 10.76 11.35 25.34
N GLU A 198 9.46 11.38 25.16
CA GLU A 198 8.72 12.66 25.02
C GLU A 198 8.17 13.17 26.36
N GLY A 199 8.86 12.97 27.48
CA GLY A 199 8.36 13.39 28.79
C GLY A 199 9.34 13.93 29.82
N LEU A 200 10.64 14.11 29.47
CA LEU A 200 11.57 14.76 30.41
C LEU A 200 12.68 15.47 29.62
N GLY A 201 12.49 16.75 29.41
CA GLY A 201 13.53 17.66 28.95
C GLY A 201 14.58 17.85 30.05
N VAL A 202 15.53 16.92 30.16
CA VAL A 202 16.79 17.12 30.88
C VAL A 202 17.89 16.75 29.91
N GLY A 203 18.59 17.77 29.42
CA GLY A 203 19.77 17.60 28.59
C GLY A 203 20.86 16.87 29.38
N VAL A 204 21.13 15.62 29.00
CA VAL A 204 22.34 14.90 29.41
C VAL A 204 23.20 14.74 28.18
N ALA A 205 24.27 15.49 28.12
CA ALA A 205 25.37 15.29 27.18
C ALA A 205 25.98 13.91 27.44
N VAL A 206 25.83 12.97 26.51
CA VAL A 206 26.51 11.68 26.58
C VAL A 206 27.86 11.85 25.92
N ALA A 207 28.93 11.86 26.73
CA ALA A 207 30.30 11.74 26.23
C ALA A 207 30.50 10.34 25.64
N SER A 208 30.89 10.29 24.37
CA SER A 208 31.24 9.07 23.68
C SER A 208 32.57 8.51 24.26
N PHE A 209 32.52 7.44 25.04
CA PHE A 209 33.69 6.60 25.31
C PHE A 209 33.82 5.57 24.20
N GLY A 210 34.79 5.81 23.33
CA GLY A 210 35.24 4.83 22.36
C GLY A 210 35.96 3.68 23.06
N VAL A 211 35.39 2.48 22.99
CA VAL A 211 36.13 1.25 23.34
C VAL A 211 36.87 0.80 22.09
N LEU A 212 38.17 0.96 22.11
CA LEU A 212 39.10 0.42 21.13
C LEU A 212 39.29 -1.09 21.45
N MET A 213 38.71 -1.97 20.64
CA MET A 213 39.04 -3.41 20.68
C MET A 213 40.32 -3.65 19.90
N VAL A 214 41.40 -3.96 20.63
CA VAL A 214 42.63 -4.50 20.04
C VAL A 214 42.47 -6.01 19.94
N VAL A 215 42.40 -6.52 18.71
CA VAL A 215 42.49 -7.97 18.45
C VAL A 215 43.96 -8.30 18.28
N VAL A 216 44.53 -9.04 19.23
CA VAL A 216 45.87 -9.63 19.13
C VAL A 216 45.69 -11.04 18.57
N GLY A 217 46.18 -11.26 17.34
CA GLY A 217 46.28 -12.59 16.75
C GLY A 217 47.57 -13.28 17.20
N THR A 218 47.46 -14.56 17.49
CA THR A 218 48.57 -15.53 17.46
C THR A 218 48.21 -16.64 16.49
#